data_0818d39dfc1a802f8c14c42fd69d8b65
#
_entry.id   0818d39dfc1a802f8c14c42fd69d8b65
#
_cell.length_a   1.000
_cell.length_b   1.000
_cell.length_c   1.000
_cell.angle_alpha   90.00
_cell.angle_beta   90.00
_cell.angle_gamma   90.00
#
_symmetry.space_group_name_H-M   'P 1'
#
loop_
_entity.id
_entity.type
_entity.pdbx_description
1 polymer ?
#
loop_
_entity_poly.entity_id
_entity_poly.type
_entity_poly.pdbx_seq_one_letter_code
_entity_poly.pdbx_strand_id
1 'polypeptide(L)'
;MTEQLKTNHNIRVVNLTTGDNVLCMFGEVRGDEDKVIGYRMLYPYKLSLGEEKEDGTIPISYTRWCPFSPVEEHRLGGEHIISVVYPDNNIVNNFASRLRDIGMTEEQIFFPEEVKEDGSESESDQAA
;
A
#
# COMPACT_ATOMS: atom_id res chain seq x y z
N MET A 1 -20.03 -11.55 -7.80
CA MET A 1 -19.56 -11.35 -7.59
C MET A 1 -18.78 -11.02 -7.46
N THR A 2 -18.66 -10.75 -7.42
CA THR A 2 -17.97 -10.49 -7.34
C THR A 2 -17.18 -10.31 -6.88
N GLU A 3 -16.70 -10.01 -6.95
CA GLU A 3 -15.94 -9.97 -6.59
C GLU A 3 -15.36 -9.27 -5.77
N GLN A 4 -15.37 -8.67 -5.15
CA GLN A 4 -14.98 -8.07 -4.24
C GLN A 4 -14.33 -8.88 -3.36
N LEU A 5 -14.15 -9.81 -3.58
CA LEU A 5 -13.54 -10.61 -2.83
C LEU A 5 -12.22 -10.13 -2.53
N LYS A 6 -11.63 -9.35 -3.24
CA LYS A 6 -10.29 -8.86 -3.00
C LYS A 6 -10.25 -7.70 -2.02
N THR A 7 -11.31 -7.50 -1.27
CA THR A 7 -11.27 -6.45 -0.27
C THR A 7 -10.48 -6.84 0.98
N ASN A 8 -10.10 -8.12 1.10
CA ASN A 8 -9.30 -8.51 2.24
C ASN A 8 -7.82 -8.32 1.94
N HIS A 9 -7.42 -7.11 1.75
CA HIS A 9 -6.02 -6.79 1.48
C HIS A 9 -5.68 -5.46 2.12
N ASN A 10 -4.40 -5.18 2.23
CA ASN A 10 -3.97 -3.89 2.77
C ASN A 10 -3.36 -2.99 1.69
N ILE A 11 -3.78 -3.19 0.46
CA ILE A 11 -3.34 -2.34 -0.65
C ILE A 11 -4.15 -1.05 -0.63
N ARG A 12 -3.46 0.07 -0.60
CA ARG A 12 -4.10 1.37 -0.50
C ARG A 12 -3.39 2.38 -1.38
N VAL A 13 -4.12 3.44 -1.73
CA VAL A 13 -3.49 4.61 -2.32
C VAL A 13 -3.41 5.66 -1.23
N VAL A 14 -2.18 6.08 -0.93
CA VAL A 14 -1.91 7.05 0.12
C VAL A 14 -1.63 8.37 -0.55
N ASN A 15 -2.44 9.37 -0.23
CA ASN A 15 -2.28 10.69 -0.83
C ASN A 15 -1.48 11.55 0.13
N LEU A 16 -0.32 11.98 -0.30
CA LEU A 16 0.63 12.67 0.54
C LEU A 16 0.54 14.18 0.38
N THR A 17 1.01 14.90 1.39
CA THR A 17 1.01 16.36 1.35
C THR A 17 1.92 16.90 0.26
N THR A 18 2.82 16.08 -0.26
CA THR A 18 3.65 16.49 -1.39
C THR A 18 2.90 16.50 -2.71
N GLY A 19 1.68 15.94 -2.72
CA GLY A 19 0.93 15.80 -3.96
C GLY A 19 1.07 14.44 -4.60
N ASP A 20 1.91 13.57 -4.03
CA ASP A 20 2.09 12.24 -4.59
C ASP A 20 0.92 11.35 -4.21
N ASN A 21 0.54 10.49 -5.15
CA ASN A 21 -0.44 9.43 -4.92
C ASN A 21 0.35 8.12 -4.93
N VAL A 22 0.46 7.47 -3.79
CA VAL A 22 1.35 6.32 -3.64
C VAL A 22 0.55 5.06 -3.41
N LEU A 23 0.74 4.11 -4.30
CA LEU A 23 0.10 2.80 -4.20
C LEU A 23 1.04 1.87 -3.44
N CYS A 24 0.56 1.22 -2.41
CA CYS A 24 1.43 0.40 -1.56
C CYS A 24 0.61 -0.55 -0.71
N MET A 25 1.31 -1.48 -0.08
CA MET A 25 0.73 -2.20 1.05
C MET A 25 0.93 -1.30 2.26
N PHE A 26 -0.17 -0.89 2.86
CA PHE A 26 -0.15 0.16 3.87
C PHE A 26 -0.49 -0.40 5.24
N GLY A 27 0.19 0.06 6.25
CA GLY A 27 -0.08 -0.39 7.60
C GLY A 27 0.27 0.66 8.63
N GLU A 28 -0.27 0.47 9.81
CA GLU A 28 0.04 1.33 10.95
C GLU A 28 1.22 0.74 11.70
N VAL A 29 2.04 1.61 12.25
CA VAL A 29 3.09 1.20 13.16
C VAL A 29 2.62 1.58 14.55
N ARG A 30 2.51 0.60 15.42
CA ARG A 30 1.99 0.83 16.76
C ARG A 30 3.11 0.69 17.78
N GLY A 31 3.06 1.55 18.75
CA GLY A 31 4.04 1.55 19.83
C GLY A 31 3.40 1.09 21.12
N ASP A 32 3.91 1.65 22.23
CA ASP A 32 3.44 1.27 23.55
C ASP A 32 1.97 1.58 23.69
N GLU A 33 1.28 0.73 24.45
CA GLU A 33 -0.15 0.90 24.70
C GLU A 33 -0.97 0.87 23.42
N ASP A 34 -0.44 0.22 22.40
CA ASP A 34 -1.16 0.04 21.14
C ASP A 34 -1.49 1.35 20.45
N LYS A 35 -0.70 2.37 20.70
CA LYS A 35 -0.91 3.67 20.05
C LYS A 35 -0.25 3.69 18.69
N VAL A 36 -0.89 4.32 17.73
CA VAL A 36 -0.31 4.48 16.40
C VAL A 36 0.76 5.55 16.48
N ILE A 37 1.99 5.17 16.17
CA ILE A 37 3.11 6.10 16.22
C ILE A 37 3.63 6.45 14.83
N GLY A 38 3.04 5.86 13.79
CA GLY A 38 3.43 6.19 12.43
C GLY A 38 2.79 5.21 11.49
N TYR A 39 3.23 5.26 10.25
CA TYR A 39 2.69 4.41 9.20
C TYR A 39 3.82 3.86 8.37
N ARG A 40 3.56 2.76 7.67
CA ARG A 40 4.55 2.21 6.78
C ARG A 40 3.92 1.89 5.44
N MET A 41 4.72 2.02 4.40
CA MET A 41 4.34 1.69 3.04
C MET A 41 5.32 0.63 2.54
N LEU A 42 4.80 -0.50 2.09
CA LEU A 42 5.62 -1.55 1.51
C LEU A 42 5.43 -1.53 0.01
N TYR A 43 6.54 -1.58 -0.72
CA TYR A 43 6.56 -1.61 -2.18
C TYR A 43 5.80 -0.41 -2.76
N PRO A 44 6.17 0.81 -2.35
CA PRO A 44 5.41 1.98 -2.79
C PRO A 44 5.71 2.36 -4.23
N TYR A 45 4.65 2.62 -4.98
CA TYR A 45 4.74 3.09 -6.36
C TYR A 45 3.97 4.39 -6.49
N LYS A 46 4.57 5.36 -7.11
CA LYS A 46 3.90 6.62 -7.40
C LYS A 46 3.03 6.42 -8.62
N LEU A 47 1.80 6.85 -8.53
CA LEU A 47 0.86 6.78 -9.64
C LEU A 47 0.86 8.09 -10.38
N SER A 48 0.84 8.01 -11.70
CA SER A 48 0.74 9.19 -12.54
C SER A 48 -0.22 8.91 -13.67
N LEU A 49 -0.98 9.92 -14.05
CA LEU A 49 -1.91 9.80 -15.17
C LEU A 49 -1.22 10.30 -16.42
N GLY A 50 -1.37 9.52 -17.50
CA GLY A 50 -0.90 9.94 -18.79
C GLY A 50 -1.95 10.74 -19.51
N GLU A 51 -1.74 10.96 -20.79
CA GLU A 51 -2.68 11.72 -21.59
C GLU A 51 -3.84 10.84 -22.02
N GLU A 52 -5.01 11.44 -22.07
CA GLU A 52 -6.19 10.73 -22.49
C GLU A 52 -6.05 10.27 -23.94
N LYS A 53 -6.37 9.02 -24.19
CA LYS A 53 -6.30 8.48 -25.53
C LYS A 53 -7.59 8.77 -26.27
N GLU A 54 -7.58 8.47 -27.59
CA GLU A 54 -8.72 8.79 -28.43
C GLU A 54 -9.98 8.05 -27.98
N ASP A 55 -9.83 6.89 -27.40
CA ASP A 55 -10.98 6.13 -26.94
C ASP A 55 -11.46 6.54 -25.55
N GLY A 56 -10.89 7.59 -24.99
CA GLY A 56 -11.32 8.09 -23.69
C GLY A 56 -10.59 7.50 -22.51
N THR A 57 -9.71 6.54 -22.73
CA THR A 57 -8.98 5.95 -21.61
C THR A 57 -7.79 6.80 -21.25
N ILE A 58 -7.42 6.74 -19.97
CA ILE A 58 -6.27 7.47 -19.46
C ILE A 58 -5.33 6.45 -18.86
N PRO A 59 -4.13 6.31 -19.43
CA PRO A 59 -3.20 5.30 -18.88
C PRO A 59 -2.64 5.75 -17.54
N ILE A 60 -2.35 4.78 -16.71
CA ILE A 60 -1.75 5.03 -15.40
C ILE A 60 -0.34 4.47 -15.42
N SER A 61 0.60 5.29 -15.02
CA SER A 61 1.99 4.88 -14.89
C SER A 61 2.32 4.58 -13.45
N TYR A 62 3.15 3.56 -13.25
CA TYR A 62 3.57 3.12 -11.92
C TYR A 62 5.07 3.26 -11.87
N THR A 63 5.56 4.11 -10.99
CA THR A 63 6.99 4.36 -10.84
C THR A 63 7.36 4.15 -9.39
N ARG A 64 8.47 3.47 -9.12
CA ARG A 64 8.88 3.30 -7.72
C ARG A 64 8.94 4.68 -7.06
N TRP A 65 8.32 4.77 -5.89
CA TRP A 65 8.21 6.07 -5.21
C TRP A 65 9.57 6.59 -4.78
N CYS A 66 10.45 5.72 -4.36
CA CYS A 66 11.79 6.14 -3.94
C CYS A 66 12.81 5.25 -4.64
N PRO A 67 13.10 5.54 -5.93
CA PRO A 67 13.94 4.64 -6.70
C PRO A 67 15.42 4.68 -6.31
N PHE A 68 15.77 5.59 -5.40
CA PHE A 68 17.16 5.72 -5.00
C PHE A 68 17.54 4.76 -3.89
N SER A 69 16.62 3.98 -3.39
CA SER A 69 16.88 3.06 -2.29
C SER A 69 16.45 1.66 -2.67
N PRO A 70 17.20 0.63 -2.28
CA PRO A 70 16.75 -0.74 -2.52
C PRO A 70 15.73 -1.20 -1.50
N VAL A 71 15.51 -0.41 -0.45
CA VAL A 71 14.59 -0.80 0.61
C VAL A 71 13.17 -0.58 0.14
N GLU A 72 12.30 -1.55 0.40
CA GLU A 72 10.92 -1.47 -0.03
C GLU A 72 9.95 -1.09 1.07
N GLU A 73 10.43 -0.95 2.30
CA GLU A 73 9.57 -0.51 3.38
C GLU A 73 9.96 0.92 3.74
N HIS A 74 8.99 1.82 3.74
CA HIS A 74 9.22 3.21 4.05
C HIS A 74 8.26 3.62 5.15
N ARG A 75 8.75 4.34 6.13
CA ARG A 75 7.93 4.78 7.25
C ARG A 75 7.74 6.28 7.18
N LEU A 76 6.58 6.74 7.63
CA LEU A 76 6.28 8.15 7.58
C LEU A 76 5.32 8.50 8.71
N GLY A 77 5.31 9.77 9.07
CA GLY A 77 4.39 10.26 10.09
C GLY A 77 3.05 10.60 9.49
N GLY A 78 2.02 10.55 10.31
CA GLY A 78 0.66 10.82 9.85
C GLY A 78 0.48 12.25 9.35
N GLU A 79 1.33 13.16 9.79
CA GLU A 79 1.19 14.55 9.36
C GLU A 79 1.45 14.73 7.87
N HIS A 80 2.04 13.74 7.22
CA HIS A 80 2.32 13.82 5.79
C HIS A 80 1.25 13.16 4.93
N ILE A 81 0.23 12.61 5.55
CA ILE A 81 -0.82 11.88 4.84
C ILE A 81 -2.08 12.72 4.83
N ILE A 82 -2.60 12.99 3.63
CA ILE A 82 -3.86 13.69 3.49
C ILE A 82 -5.01 12.70 3.62
N SER A 83 -4.90 11.57 2.92
CA SER A 83 -5.98 10.58 2.93
C SER A 83 -5.43 9.23 2.49
N VAL A 84 -6.16 8.19 2.84
CA VAL A 84 -5.83 6.83 2.45
C VAL A 84 -7.10 6.25 1.87
N VAL A 85 -7.03 5.77 0.63
CA VAL A 85 -8.22 5.31 -0.05
C VAL A 85 -7.98 3.92 -0.63
N TYR A 86 -9.07 3.21 -0.88
CA TYR A 86 -9.01 1.92 -1.53
C TYR A 86 -8.89 2.14 -3.03
N PRO A 87 -7.94 1.48 -3.68
CA PRO A 87 -7.85 1.58 -5.13
C PRO A 87 -8.93 0.75 -5.79
N ASP A 88 -9.21 1.05 -7.05
CA ASP A 88 -10.19 0.22 -7.77
C ASP A 88 -9.56 -1.13 -8.11
N ASN A 89 -10.42 -2.04 -8.58
CA ASN A 89 -9.98 -3.42 -8.79
C ASN A 89 -8.89 -3.56 -9.82
N ASN A 90 -8.90 -2.73 -10.85
CA ASN A 90 -7.86 -2.81 -11.87
C ASN A 90 -6.50 -2.46 -11.28
N ILE A 91 -6.46 -1.45 -10.44
CA ILE A 91 -5.22 -1.04 -9.80
C ILE A 91 -4.76 -2.11 -8.83
N VAL A 92 -5.69 -2.67 -8.06
CA VAL A 92 -5.35 -3.75 -7.12
C VAL A 92 -4.76 -4.93 -7.88
N ASN A 93 -5.39 -5.34 -8.98
CA ASN A 93 -4.92 -6.50 -9.73
C ASN A 93 -3.55 -6.25 -10.36
N ASN A 94 -3.32 -5.05 -10.85
CA ASN A 94 -2.02 -4.72 -11.42
C ASN A 94 -0.93 -4.75 -10.35
N PHE A 95 -1.24 -4.21 -9.18
CA PHE A 95 -0.26 -4.21 -8.09
C PHE A 95 0.00 -5.63 -7.60
N ALA A 96 -1.07 -6.42 -7.46
CA ALA A 96 -0.93 -7.80 -7.01
C ALA A 96 -0.09 -8.61 -7.98
N SER A 97 -0.25 -8.34 -9.28
CA SER A 97 0.54 -9.03 -10.28
C SER A 97 2.02 -8.72 -10.11
N ARG A 98 2.36 -7.48 -9.83
CA ARG A 98 3.75 -7.12 -9.59
C ARG A 98 4.29 -7.79 -8.34
N LEU A 99 3.47 -7.89 -7.30
CA LEU A 99 3.90 -8.53 -6.07
C LEU A 99 4.13 -10.02 -6.28
N ARG A 100 3.29 -10.66 -7.09
CA ARG A 100 3.50 -12.07 -7.42
C ARG A 100 4.80 -12.26 -8.19
N ASP A 101 5.10 -11.34 -9.08
CA ASP A 101 6.32 -11.43 -9.87
C ASP A 101 7.57 -11.40 -9.01
N ILE A 102 7.52 -10.74 -7.87
CA ILE A 102 8.67 -10.70 -6.98
C ILE A 102 8.60 -11.77 -5.91
N GLY A 103 7.65 -12.72 -6.03
CA GLY A 103 7.65 -13.90 -5.18
C GLY A 103 6.67 -13.88 -4.02
N MET A 104 5.79 -12.89 -3.96
CA MET A 104 4.84 -12.83 -2.86
C MET A 104 3.71 -13.81 -3.10
N THR A 105 3.27 -14.49 -2.04
CA THR A 105 2.17 -15.44 -2.15
C THR A 105 0.84 -14.72 -2.05
N GLU A 106 -0.23 -15.42 -2.45
CA GLU A 106 -1.57 -14.86 -2.36
C GLU A 106 -1.93 -14.54 -0.91
N GLU A 107 -1.50 -15.35 0.03
CA GLU A 107 -1.79 -15.08 1.42
C GLU A 107 -1.14 -13.80 1.89
N GLN A 108 0.04 -13.50 1.38
CA GLN A 108 0.72 -12.29 1.76
C GLN A 108 0.07 -11.05 1.16
N ILE A 109 -0.50 -11.19 -0.03
CA ILE A 109 -1.11 -10.07 -0.72
C ILE A 109 -2.53 -9.79 -0.22
N PHE A 110 -3.29 -10.86 0.00
CA PHE A 110 -4.72 -10.73 0.30
C PHE A 110 -5.13 -11.21 1.68
N PHE A 111 -4.19 -11.22 2.66
CA PHE A 111 -4.62 -11.68 3.96
C PHE A 111 -5.48 -10.60 4.61
N PRO A 112 -6.27 -10.97 5.52
CA PRO A 112 -7.16 -10.05 6.20
C PRO A 112 -6.30 -9.19 7.04
N GLU A 113 -6.28 -8.21 6.97
CA GLU A 113 -5.46 -7.45 7.53
C GLU A 113 -5.35 -7.15 8.75
N GLU A 114 -5.64 -7.29 9.38
CA GLU A 114 -5.50 -6.97 10.52
C GLU A 114 -4.35 -6.90 10.95
N VAL A 115 -3.64 -6.72 10.54
CA VAL A 115 -2.53 -6.60 10.77
C VAL A 115 -2.15 -6.07 11.88
N LYS A 116 -1.89 -6.43 12.59
CA LYS A 116 -1.55 -5.97 13.63
C LYS A 116 -0.26 -5.94 13.66
N GLU A 117 0.32 -5.65 13.67
CA GLU A 117 1.52 -5.57 13.59
C GLU A 117 2.22 -5.46 14.46
N ASP A 118 2.46 -5.76 14.50
CA ASP A 118 3.09 -5.54 15.05
C ASP A 118 3.80 -5.57 15.52
N GLY A 119 3.83 -5.91 16.06
CA GLY A 119 4.32 -5.84 16.42
C GLY A 119 4.22 -6.24 16.96
N SER A 120 3.90 -6.56 17.04
CA SER A 120 3.80 -6.72 17.34
C SER A 120 3.33 -7.35 17.48
N GLU A 121 3.19 -7.89 17.82
CA GLU A 121 3.07 -8.23 17.84
C GLU A 121 2.86 -8.67 17.84
N SER A 122 2.86 -9.05 18.50
CA SER A 122 3.08 -9.09 18.45
C SER A 122 2.99 -9.30 18.55
N GLU A 123 3.11 -9.64 19.12
CA GLU A 123 3.42 -9.49 19.09
C GLU A 123 3.59 -9.46 18.99
N SER A 124 3.52 -9.74 19.66
CA SER A 124 3.94 -9.33 19.46
C SER A 124 4.07 -9.19 19.31
N ASP A 125 4.21 -9.42 19.80
CA ASP A 125 4.61 -8.95 19.50
C ASP A 125 4.82 -8.72 19.42
N GLN A 126 5.10 -9.01 19.84
CA GLN A 126 5.53 -8.50 19.72
C GLN A 126 5.76 -8.19 19.79
N ALA A 127 5.85 -8.51 20.32
CA ALA A 127 6.09 -7.89 20.31
C ALA A 127 6.14 -7.77 20.41
N ALA A 128 6.36 -8.05 20.97
CA ALA A 128 6.44 -7.48 20.84
C ALA A 128 6.44 -7.46 20.85
#